data_9ea1e01a4e91bcc0d85cc5373aaa7f46
#
_entry.id   9ea1e01a4e91bcc0d85cc5373aaa7f46
#
_cell.length_a   1.000
_cell.length_b   1.000
_cell.length_c   1.000
_cell.angle_alpha   90.00
_cell.angle_beta   90.00
_cell.angle_gamma   90.00
#
_symmetry.space_group_name_H-M   'P 1'
#
loop_
_entity.id
_entity.type
_entity.pdbx_description
1 polymer ?
#
loop_
_entity_poly.entity_id
_entity_poly.type
_entity_poly.pdbx_seq_one_letter_code
_entity_poly.pdbx_strand_id
1 'polypeptide(L)'
;MKSCLIVDDSKVVRMVARKILEGLNFDIDEAEDGQQALEVCQMAMPDCVLLDWNMPVMSGLEFLQQLRAMPDVKQPVVVFCTTENDMAHIQKAIEAGANEYIMKPFDSEILESKFIQVGLL
;
A
#
# COMPACT_ATOMS: atom_id res chain seq x y z
N MET A 1 -6.07 -0.48 -17.48
CA MET A 1 -5.19 -1.19 -16.54
C MET A 1 -5.15 -0.43 -15.22
N LYS A 2 -5.33 -1.13 -14.11
CA LYS A 2 -5.28 -0.50 -12.81
C LYS A 2 -3.86 -0.22 -12.38
N SER A 3 -3.66 0.85 -11.64
CA SER A 3 -2.34 1.24 -11.14
C SER A 3 -2.22 0.96 -9.64
N CYS A 4 -1.03 0.54 -9.23
CA CYS A 4 -0.71 0.31 -7.83
C CYS A 4 0.61 0.99 -7.49
N LEU A 5 0.62 1.71 -6.37
CA LEU A 5 1.83 2.29 -5.79
C LEU A 5 2.33 1.35 -4.70
N ILE A 6 3.56 0.87 -4.84
CA ILE A 6 4.21 0.04 -3.82
C ILE A 6 5.11 0.93 -2.98
N VAL A 7 4.82 1.02 -1.68
CA VAL A 7 5.54 1.88 -0.74
C VAL A 7 6.23 1.01 0.31
N ASP A 8 7.54 0.89 0.22
CA ASP A 8 8.34 0.08 1.14
C ASP A 8 9.79 0.55 1.04
N ASP A 9 10.51 0.64 2.16
CA ASP A 9 11.91 1.04 2.15
C ASP A 9 12.84 -0.08 1.69
N SER A 10 12.35 -1.32 1.64
CA SER A 10 13.10 -2.47 1.17
C SER A 10 12.97 -2.62 -0.35
N LYS A 11 14.08 -2.46 -1.05
CA LYS A 11 14.13 -2.68 -2.50
C LYS A 11 13.72 -4.10 -2.88
N VAL A 12 14.13 -5.10 -2.07
CA VAL A 12 13.82 -6.50 -2.33
C VAL A 12 12.32 -6.75 -2.23
N VAL A 13 11.66 -6.19 -1.20
CA VAL A 13 10.22 -6.32 -1.04
C VAL A 13 9.48 -5.67 -2.20
N ARG A 14 9.92 -4.46 -2.62
CA ARG A 14 9.32 -3.79 -3.78
C ARG A 14 9.47 -4.63 -5.05
N MET A 15 10.63 -5.24 -5.27
CA MET A 15 10.87 -6.10 -6.44
C MET A 15 9.93 -7.30 -6.46
N VAL A 16 9.77 -7.97 -5.33
CA VAL A 16 8.90 -9.14 -5.21
C VAL A 16 7.45 -8.75 -5.47
N ALA A 17 6.98 -7.70 -4.79
CA ALA A 17 5.61 -7.21 -4.94
C ALA A 17 5.33 -6.75 -6.39
N ARG A 18 6.27 -6.02 -6.97
CA ARG A 18 6.16 -5.55 -8.36
C ARG A 18 5.99 -6.71 -9.33
N LYS A 19 6.83 -7.73 -9.20
CA LYS A 19 6.77 -8.91 -10.08
C LYS A 19 5.40 -9.60 -9.99
N ILE A 20 4.89 -9.75 -8.79
CA ILE A 20 3.58 -10.37 -8.57
C ILE A 20 2.48 -9.53 -9.22
N LEU A 21 2.46 -8.24 -8.95
CA LEU A 21 1.38 -7.35 -9.39
C LEU A 21 1.43 -7.08 -10.90
N GLU A 22 2.61 -7.01 -11.49
CA GLU A 22 2.74 -6.91 -12.94
C GLU A 22 2.19 -8.17 -13.62
N GLY A 23 2.41 -9.33 -13.00
CA GLY A 23 1.81 -10.58 -13.46
C GLY A 23 0.30 -10.61 -13.36
N LEU A 24 -0.29 -9.76 -12.53
CA LEU A 24 -1.74 -9.59 -12.38
C LEU A 24 -2.27 -8.39 -13.20
N ASN A 25 -1.45 -7.86 -14.09
CA ASN A 25 -1.78 -6.77 -15.02
C ASN A 25 -1.97 -5.41 -14.34
N PHE A 26 -1.23 -5.14 -13.29
CA PHE A 26 -1.18 -3.81 -12.69
C PHE A 26 -0.03 -2.99 -13.27
N ASP A 27 -0.28 -1.69 -13.39
CA ASP A 27 0.72 -0.69 -13.72
C ASP A 27 1.35 -0.23 -12.41
N ILE A 28 2.68 -0.29 -12.28
CA ILE A 28 3.34 -0.16 -10.97
C ILE A 28 4.21 1.09 -10.92
N ASP A 29 4.03 1.86 -9.82
CA ASP A 29 4.97 2.87 -9.35
C ASP A 29 5.50 2.44 -7.99
N GLU A 30 6.66 2.96 -7.60
CA GLU A 30 7.31 2.62 -6.33
C GLU A 30 7.70 3.88 -5.58
N ALA A 31 7.69 3.78 -4.25
CA ALA A 31 8.20 4.82 -3.35
C ALA A 31 8.93 4.16 -2.19
N GLU A 32 9.96 4.83 -1.68
CA GLU A 32 10.81 4.29 -0.61
C GLU A 32 10.35 4.72 0.79
N ASP A 33 9.53 5.75 0.87
CA ASP A 33 9.03 6.28 2.13
C ASP A 33 7.69 6.99 1.92
N GLY A 34 7.08 7.42 3.02
CA GLY A 34 5.78 8.06 2.98
C GLY A 34 5.79 9.42 2.27
N GLN A 35 6.89 10.15 2.34
CA GLN A 35 7.00 11.46 1.67
C GLN A 35 7.01 11.29 0.15
N GLN A 36 7.81 10.35 -0.36
CA GLN A 36 7.81 10.04 -1.79
C GLN A 36 6.46 9.55 -2.27
N ALA A 37 5.82 8.69 -1.46
CA ALA A 37 4.48 8.17 -1.77
C ALA A 37 3.46 9.29 -1.88
N LEU A 38 3.52 10.25 -0.96
CA LEU A 38 2.60 11.39 -0.99
C LEU A 38 2.80 12.23 -2.25
N GLU A 39 4.04 12.46 -2.65
CA GLU A 39 4.38 13.19 -3.86
C GLU A 39 3.84 12.50 -5.11
N VAL A 40 3.97 11.17 -5.19
CA VAL A 40 3.41 10.40 -6.30
C VAL A 40 1.89 10.55 -6.34
N CYS A 41 1.22 10.44 -5.21
CA CYS A 41 -0.24 10.57 -5.14
C CYS A 41 -0.72 11.98 -5.52
N GLN A 42 0.07 13.00 -5.22
CA GLN A 42 -0.26 14.39 -5.59
C GLN A 42 -0.14 14.61 -7.09
N MET A 43 0.78 13.89 -7.75
CA MET A 43 0.95 13.99 -9.20
C MET A 43 -0.09 13.16 -9.96
N ALA A 44 -0.33 11.93 -9.52
CA ALA A 44 -1.28 11.02 -10.16
C ALA A 44 -1.74 9.99 -9.12
N MET A 45 -3.00 10.08 -8.72
CA MET A 45 -3.56 9.18 -7.70
C MET A 45 -3.66 7.75 -8.25
N PRO A 46 -3.04 6.75 -7.59
CA PRO A 46 -3.16 5.35 -8.04
C PRO A 46 -4.53 4.77 -7.69
N ASP A 47 -4.85 3.62 -8.27
CA ASP A 47 -6.06 2.89 -7.91
C ASP A 47 -5.90 2.18 -6.56
N CYS A 48 -4.68 1.75 -6.23
CA CYS A 48 -4.39 1.12 -4.95
C CYS A 48 -2.98 1.43 -4.49
N VAL A 49 -2.77 1.25 -3.18
CA VAL A 49 -1.46 1.41 -2.53
C VAL A 49 -1.20 0.18 -1.69
N LEU A 50 -0.04 -0.44 -1.90
CA LEU A 50 0.49 -1.48 -1.02
C LEU A 50 1.51 -0.79 -0.12
N LEU A 51 1.23 -0.70 1.17
CA LEU A 51 1.89 0.26 2.06
C LEU A 51 2.55 -0.43 3.24
N ASP A 52 3.87 -0.24 3.39
CA ASP A 52 4.63 -0.70 4.55
C ASP A 52 4.35 0.19 5.76
N TRP A 53 4.48 -0.38 6.96
CA TRP A 53 4.28 0.34 8.23
C TRP A 53 5.49 1.17 8.63
N ASN A 54 6.66 0.53 8.71
CA ASN A 54 7.88 1.15 9.23
C ASN A 54 8.78 1.63 8.09
N MET A 55 8.86 2.95 7.93
CA MET A 55 9.70 3.57 6.91
C MET A 55 10.37 4.82 7.48
N PRO A 56 11.53 5.21 6.94
CA PRO A 56 12.17 6.48 7.34
C PRO A 56 11.39 7.67 6.80
N VAL A 57 11.68 8.86 7.30
CA VAL A 57 11.13 10.16 6.89
C VAL A 57 9.66 10.29 7.26
N MET A 58 8.81 9.45 6.72
CA MET A 58 7.37 9.43 7.02
C MET A 58 6.89 7.98 7.06
N SER A 59 6.30 7.57 8.17
CA SER A 59 5.78 6.21 8.34
C SER A 59 4.57 5.96 7.45
N GLY A 60 4.22 4.69 7.29
CA GLY A 60 3.02 4.32 6.53
C GLY A 60 1.76 4.87 7.15
N LEU A 61 1.66 4.88 8.48
CA LEU A 61 0.51 5.43 9.18
C LEU A 61 0.35 6.94 8.92
N GLU A 62 1.44 7.70 9.02
CA GLU A 62 1.43 9.13 8.75
C GLU A 62 1.03 9.43 7.30
N PHE A 63 1.57 8.67 6.36
CA PHE A 63 1.21 8.80 4.96
C PHE A 63 -0.29 8.55 4.76
N LEU A 64 -0.81 7.46 5.34
CA LEU A 64 -2.22 7.12 5.20
C LEU A 64 -3.12 8.23 5.76
N GLN A 65 -2.77 8.78 6.92
CA GLN A 65 -3.52 9.88 7.52
C GLN A 65 -3.57 11.09 6.59
N GLN A 66 -2.44 11.46 5.99
CA GLN A 66 -2.37 12.58 5.06
C GLN A 66 -3.10 12.28 3.75
N LEU A 67 -2.99 11.06 3.26
CA LEU A 67 -3.70 10.62 2.05
C LEU A 67 -5.22 10.75 2.23
N ARG A 68 -5.74 10.25 3.33
CA ARG A 68 -7.18 10.28 3.61
C ARG A 68 -7.70 11.70 3.90
N ALA A 69 -6.81 12.63 4.26
CA ALA A 69 -7.16 14.03 4.47
C ALA A 69 -7.18 14.85 3.18
N MET A 70 -6.71 14.30 2.06
CA MET A 70 -6.72 15.03 0.78
C MET A 70 -8.16 15.23 0.28
N PRO A 71 -8.58 16.48 0.03
CA PRO A 71 -9.93 16.74 -0.44
C PRO A 71 -10.05 16.56 -1.96
N ASP A 72 -11.29 16.31 -2.42
CA ASP A 72 -11.66 16.34 -3.84
C ASP A 72 -10.85 15.37 -4.72
N VAL A 73 -10.42 14.25 -4.17
CA VAL A 73 -9.72 13.20 -4.92
C VAL A 73 -10.44 11.88 -4.74
N LYS A 74 -10.34 11.03 -5.77
CA LYS A 74 -10.80 9.66 -5.65
C LYS A 74 -9.77 8.89 -4.82
N GLN A 75 -10.16 8.47 -3.63
CA GLN A 75 -9.26 7.77 -2.70
C GLN A 75 -8.93 6.36 -3.19
N PRO A 76 -7.65 5.97 -3.16
CA PRO A 76 -7.26 4.62 -3.55
C PRO A 76 -7.62 3.61 -2.47
N VAL A 77 -7.67 2.35 -2.86
CA VAL A 77 -7.71 1.23 -1.91
C VAL A 77 -6.31 1.11 -1.31
N VAL A 78 -6.22 1.02 0.01
CA VAL A 78 -4.94 0.87 0.71
C VAL A 78 -4.90 -0.48 1.42
N VAL A 79 -3.89 -1.29 1.08
CA VAL A 79 -3.58 -2.56 1.74
C VAL A 79 -2.29 -2.37 2.53
N PHE A 80 -2.39 -2.45 3.85
CA PHE A 80 -1.24 -2.30 4.73
C PHE A 80 -0.43 -3.59 4.78
N CYS A 81 0.88 -3.49 4.64
CA CYS A 81 1.79 -4.63 4.64
C CYS A 81 2.72 -4.51 5.86
N THR A 82 2.70 -5.49 6.75
CA THR A 82 3.41 -5.40 8.02
C THR A 82 3.95 -6.75 8.49
N THR A 83 5.03 -6.72 9.26
CA THR A 83 5.51 -7.89 9.99
C THR A 83 4.86 -7.99 11.36
N GLU A 84 4.13 -6.96 11.76
CA GLU A 84 3.44 -6.92 13.05
C GLU A 84 2.12 -7.67 12.96
N ASN A 85 1.87 -8.55 13.93
CA ASN A 85 0.58 -9.23 14.07
C ASN A 85 -0.16 -8.75 15.32
N ASP A 86 0.27 -7.63 15.89
CA ASP A 86 -0.37 -7.00 17.04
C ASP A 86 -1.70 -6.39 16.61
N MET A 87 -2.76 -6.78 17.29
CA MET A 87 -4.10 -6.26 17.01
C MET A 87 -4.18 -4.75 17.12
N ALA A 88 -3.38 -4.15 18.01
CA ALA A 88 -3.35 -2.69 18.16
C ALA A 88 -2.83 -1.99 16.89
N HIS A 89 -1.82 -2.55 16.22
CA HIS A 89 -1.31 -2.01 14.95
C HIS A 89 -2.33 -2.16 13.83
N ILE A 90 -2.94 -3.34 13.74
CA ILE A 90 -3.98 -3.61 12.73
C ILE A 90 -5.15 -2.66 12.93
N GLN A 91 -5.59 -2.48 14.17
CA GLN A 91 -6.71 -1.59 14.48
C GLN A 91 -6.38 -0.14 14.12
N LYS A 92 -5.17 0.34 14.42
CA LYS A 92 -4.73 1.69 14.05
C LYS A 92 -4.76 1.90 12.53
N ALA A 93 -4.32 0.90 11.76
CA ALA A 93 -4.33 0.96 10.31
C ALA A 93 -5.77 1.09 9.78
N ILE A 94 -6.67 0.26 10.27
CA ILE A 94 -8.08 0.27 9.85
C ILE A 94 -8.73 1.61 10.24
N GLU A 95 -8.51 2.08 11.46
CA GLU A 95 -9.04 3.36 11.93
C GLU A 95 -8.54 4.54 11.10
N ALA A 96 -7.30 4.47 10.62
CA ALA A 96 -6.72 5.52 9.77
C ALA A 96 -7.24 5.45 8.33
N GLY A 97 -7.97 4.40 7.96
CA GLY A 97 -8.62 4.29 6.65
C GLY A 97 -8.02 3.24 5.72
N ALA A 98 -7.23 2.29 6.24
CA ALA A 98 -6.79 1.15 5.44
C ALA A 98 -7.97 0.23 5.14
N ASN A 99 -8.00 -0.32 3.93
CA ASN A 99 -9.08 -1.21 3.51
C ASN A 99 -8.81 -2.65 3.95
N GLU A 100 -7.55 -3.04 4.04
CA GLU A 100 -7.15 -4.38 4.44
C GLU A 100 -5.69 -4.37 4.87
N TYR A 101 -5.22 -5.47 5.45
CA TYR A 101 -3.82 -5.64 5.79
C TYR A 101 -3.32 -7.01 5.30
N ILE A 102 -2.01 -7.12 5.15
CA ILE A 102 -1.35 -8.35 4.74
C ILE A 102 -0.07 -8.52 5.56
N MET A 103 0.23 -9.74 5.96
CA MET A 103 1.43 -10.04 6.74
C MET A 103 2.62 -10.35 5.83
N LYS A 104 3.80 -9.87 6.19
CA LYS A 104 5.06 -10.25 5.56
C LYS A 104 5.65 -11.48 6.27
N PRO A 105 6.30 -12.38 5.55
CA PRO A 105 6.40 -12.45 4.09
C PRO A 105 5.10 -12.93 3.47
N PHE A 106 4.81 -12.46 2.28
CA PHE A 106 3.63 -12.90 1.54
C PHE A 106 4.07 -13.52 0.20
N ASP A 107 3.21 -14.35 -0.38
CA ASP A 107 3.41 -14.91 -1.70
C ASP A 107 2.34 -14.37 -2.67
N SER A 108 2.39 -14.82 -3.93
CA SER A 108 1.45 -14.36 -4.95
C SER A 108 0.01 -14.74 -4.63
N GLU A 109 -0.20 -15.91 -4.03
CA GLU A 109 -1.53 -16.39 -3.66
C GLU A 109 -2.17 -15.50 -2.59
N ILE A 110 -1.41 -15.15 -1.55
CA ILE A 110 -1.87 -14.31 -0.45
C ILE A 110 -2.20 -12.91 -0.97
N LEU A 111 -1.31 -12.33 -1.77
CA LEU A 111 -1.48 -10.99 -2.31
C LEU A 111 -2.69 -10.93 -3.25
N GLU A 112 -2.84 -11.90 -4.14
CA GLU A 112 -3.98 -11.98 -5.05
C GLU A 112 -5.29 -12.11 -4.28
N SER A 113 -5.33 -12.97 -3.26
CA SER A 113 -6.51 -13.17 -2.42
C SER A 113 -6.97 -11.88 -1.74
N LYS A 114 -6.02 -11.11 -1.19
CA LYS A 114 -6.34 -9.83 -0.55
C LYS A 114 -6.86 -8.82 -1.58
N PHE A 115 -6.28 -8.78 -2.76
CA PHE A 115 -6.71 -7.86 -3.81
C PHE A 115 -8.11 -8.22 -4.33
N ILE A 116 -8.45 -9.50 -4.34
CA ILE A 116 -9.83 -9.93 -4.64
C ILE A 116 -10.78 -9.43 -3.55
N GLN A 117 -10.42 -9.59 -2.28
CA GLN A 117 -11.25 -9.18 -1.14
C GLN A 117 -11.60 -7.69 -1.18
N VAL A 118 -10.69 -6.85 -1.61
CA VAL A 118 -10.90 -5.40 -1.65
C VAL A 118 -11.45 -4.90 -2.98
N GLY A 119 -11.78 -5.80 -3.89
CA GLY A 119 -12.44 -5.45 -5.14
C GLY A 119 -11.52 -4.97 -6.25
N LEU A 120 -10.22 -5.21 -6.14
CA LEU A 120 -9.24 -4.82 -7.17
C LEU A 120 -9.09 -5.87 -8.27
N LEU A 121 -9.49 -7.09 -7.98
CA LEU A 121 -9.42 -8.21 -8.91
C LEU A 121 -10.74 -8.96 -9.01
#